data_a30082d2bbc2ddf0bc8d7bc1a736f347
#
_entry.id   a30082d2bbc2ddf0bc8d7bc1a736f347
#
_cell.length_a   1.000
_cell.length_b   1.000
_cell.length_c   1.000
_cell.angle_alpha   90.00
_cell.angle_beta   90.00
_cell.angle_gamma   90.00
#
_symmetry.space_group_name_H-M   'P 1'
#
loop_
_entity.id
_entity.type
_entity.pdbx_description
1 polymer ?
#
loop_
_entity_poly.entity_id
_entity_poly.type
_entity_poly.pdbx_seq_one_letter_code
_entity_poly.pdbx_strand_id
1 'polypeptide(L)'
;MSIKFWNTASRTADPEALASLQAAGLSPLCARVLSARGVRSLEEIQSLYGEKDTLFDPFLLRDMDRAVERIRLAMESGELIVVYGDYDCDGVTSTALLYSYLEAVGANVIYYIPDREQEGYGLNTEAIDFLHNVRGIGLIITVDNGVSAHEEIAHANSLGIDVVVTDHHQPRETLPDAVAVVDPHRSDCPSPFKGLSGVGVAFKLVCALEGDDGYEMIEHYGDLAALGTIADVMPLTHDNRTLVRHGLELLADSARPGI
;
A
#
# COMPACT_ATOMS: atom_id res chain seq x y z
N MET A 1 35.02 6.52 -29.82
CA MET A 1 34.57 5.26 -29.21
C MET A 1 34.52 5.47 -27.71
N SER A 2 33.34 5.33 -27.09
CA SER A 2 33.19 5.42 -25.62
C SER A 2 33.69 4.09 -25.02
N ILE A 3 34.75 4.14 -24.21
CA ILE A 3 35.26 2.98 -23.49
C ILE A 3 34.29 2.75 -22.29
N LYS A 4 33.52 1.68 -22.37
CA LYS A 4 32.66 1.27 -21.24
C LYS A 4 33.54 0.54 -20.23
N PHE A 5 33.69 1.10 -19.04
CA PHE A 5 34.31 0.42 -17.92
C PHE A 5 33.23 -0.44 -17.18
N TRP A 6 33.53 -1.72 -17.01
CA TRP A 6 32.77 -2.59 -16.17
C TRP A 6 33.21 -2.37 -14.72
N ASN A 7 32.30 -1.84 -13.89
CA ASN A 7 32.53 -1.76 -12.45
C ASN A 7 31.95 -3.04 -11.84
N THR A 8 32.81 -3.97 -11.44
CA THR A 8 32.39 -5.13 -10.68
C THR A 8 31.99 -4.65 -9.30
N ALA A 9 30.73 -4.88 -8.90
CA ALA A 9 30.22 -4.46 -7.62
C ALA A 9 31.16 -4.92 -6.50
N SER A 10 31.52 -4.01 -5.61
CA SER A 10 32.38 -4.24 -4.44
C SER A 10 31.74 -5.15 -3.37
N ARG A 11 30.53 -5.65 -3.61
CA ARG A 11 29.88 -6.60 -2.73
C ARG A 11 30.56 -7.96 -2.85
N THR A 12 31.44 -8.24 -1.92
CA THR A 12 32.01 -9.58 -1.74
C THR A 12 30.94 -10.49 -1.16
N ALA A 13 30.87 -11.72 -1.70
CA ALA A 13 30.01 -12.74 -1.11
C ALA A 13 30.45 -13.02 0.35
N ASP A 14 29.49 -13.09 1.25
CA ASP A 14 29.74 -13.50 2.63
C ASP A 14 30.21 -14.97 2.64
N PRO A 15 31.40 -15.28 3.19
CA PRO A 15 31.91 -16.65 3.15
C PRO A 15 31.03 -17.68 3.86
N GLU A 16 30.36 -17.29 4.96
CA GLU A 16 29.50 -18.20 5.73
C GLU A 16 28.20 -18.46 4.93
N ALA A 17 27.60 -17.41 4.39
CA ALA A 17 26.42 -17.52 3.51
C ALA A 17 26.74 -18.36 2.26
N LEU A 18 27.91 -18.13 1.64
CA LEU A 18 28.35 -18.91 0.49
C LEU A 18 28.47 -20.40 0.81
N ALA A 19 29.10 -20.75 1.93
CA ALA A 19 29.25 -22.13 2.37
C ALA A 19 27.89 -22.78 2.68
N SER A 20 26.99 -22.06 3.36
CA SER A 20 25.62 -22.51 3.67
C SER A 20 24.81 -22.80 2.41
N LEU A 21 24.82 -21.86 1.44
CA LEU A 21 24.09 -22.02 0.18
C LEU A 21 24.64 -23.14 -0.69
N GLN A 22 25.96 -23.35 -0.71
CA GLN A 22 26.56 -24.48 -1.42
C GLN A 22 26.22 -25.82 -0.76
N ALA A 23 26.24 -25.87 0.58
CA ALA A 23 25.83 -27.08 1.35
C ALA A 23 24.34 -27.40 1.08
N ALA A 24 23.51 -26.41 0.83
CA ALA A 24 22.10 -26.58 0.42
C ALA A 24 21.92 -27.03 -1.05
N GLY A 25 23.01 -27.29 -1.79
CA GLY A 25 22.98 -27.85 -3.14
C GLY A 25 22.98 -26.82 -4.26
N LEU A 26 23.19 -25.54 -4.00
CA LEU A 26 23.29 -24.53 -5.04
C LEU A 26 24.61 -24.62 -5.80
N SER A 27 24.58 -24.34 -7.11
CA SER A 27 25.81 -24.23 -7.87
C SER A 27 26.71 -23.10 -7.33
N PRO A 28 28.05 -23.22 -7.43
CA PRO A 28 28.96 -22.20 -6.91
C PRO A 28 28.70 -20.79 -7.42
N LEU A 29 28.24 -20.67 -8.68
CA LEU A 29 27.89 -19.36 -9.27
C LEU A 29 26.62 -18.79 -8.65
N CYS A 30 25.55 -19.58 -8.56
CA CYS A 30 24.29 -19.17 -7.94
C CYS A 30 24.49 -18.77 -6.47
N ALA A 31 25.18 -19.59 -5.70
CA ALA A 31 25.48 -19.31 -4.30
C ALA A 31 26.25 -17.99 -4.14
N ARG A 32 27.25 -17.73 -5.00
CA ARG A 32 28.02 -16.47 -4.98
C ARG A 32 27.15 -15.25 -5.32
N VAL A 33 26.30 -15.33 -6.34
CA VAL A 33 25.40 -14.23 -6.74
C VAL A 33 24.40 -13.94 -5.63
N LEU A 34 23.76 -14.96 -5.08
CA LEU A 34 22.78 -14.82 -4.01
C LEU A 34 23.41 -14.27 -2.72
N SER A 35 24.57 -14.81 -2.31
CA SER A 35 25.28 -14.30 -1.15
C SER A 35 25.71 -12.82 -1.32
N ALA A 36 26.18 -12.44 -2.51
CA ALA A 36 26.51 -11.04 -2.82
C ALA A 36 25.29 -10.11 -2.80
N ARG A 37 24.08 -10.65 -2.91
CA ARG A 37 22.81 -9.94 -2.79
C ARG A 37 22.22 -9.98 -1.37
N GLY A 38 22.94 -10.57 -0.42
CA GLY A 38 22.55 -10.62 0.99
C GLY A 38 21.76 -11.85 1.41
N VAL A 39 21.51 -12.80 0.49
CA VAL A 39 20.82 -14.07 0.80
C VAL A 39 21.78 -14.99 1.55
N ARG A 40 21.34 -15.51 2.72
CA ARG A 40 22.18 -16.26 3.64
C ARG A 40 21.73 -17.69 3.86
N SER A 41 20.46 -18.01 3.59
CA SER A 41 19.89 -19.32 3.90
C SER A 41 19.00 -19.86 2.79
N LEU A 42 18.73 -21.18 2.86
CA LEU A 42 17.77 -21.83 1.98
C LEU A 42 16.34 -21.33 2.22
N GLU A 43 16.01 -20.95 3.46
CA GLU A 43 14.70 -20.38 3.81
C GLU A 43 14.47 -19.03 3.12
N GLU A 44 15.50 -18.17 3.09
CA GLU A 44 15.44 -16.93 2.34
C GLU A 44 15.27 -17.16 0.84
N ILE A 45 15.91 -18.19 0.27
CA ILE A 45 15.69 -18.59 -1.12
C ILE A 45 14.26 -19.07 -1.32
N GLN A 46 13.73 -19.87 -0.43
CA GLN A 46 12.35 -20.36 -0.51
C GLN A 46 11.34 -19.23 -0.38
N SER A 47 11.63 -18.20 0.41
CA SER A 47 10.79 -17.00 0.48
C SER A 47 10.86 -16.16 -0.80
N LEU A 48 12.01 -16.15 -1.50
CA LEU A 48 12.20 -15.41 -2.76
C LEU A 48 11.70 -16.15 -4.01
N TYR A 49 11.84 -17.48 -4.04
CA TYR A 49 11.55 -18.31 -5.22
C TYR A 49 10.54 -19.43 -4.94
N GLY A 50 10.15 -19.61 -3.68
CA GLY A 50 9.17 -20.61 -3.30
C GLY A 50 7.75 -20.23 -3.77
N GLU A 51 6.90 -21.25 -3.88
CA GLU A 51 5.48 -21.09 -4.20
C GLU A 51 4.64 -20.62 -3.02
N LYS A 52 5.26 -20.49 -1.83
CA LYS A 52 4.55 -20.13 -0.62
C LYS A 52 4.26 -18.63 -0.60
N ASP A 53 3.00 -18.29 -0.73
CA ASP A 53 2.50 -16.95 -0.52
C ASP A 53 2.62 -16.54 0.95
N THR A 54 2.82 -15.26 1.16
CA THR A 54 2.80 -14.64 2.48
C THR A 54 1.91 -13.42 2.42
N LEU A 55 0.82 -13.45 3.17
CA LEU A 55 -0.02 -12.29 3.45
C LEU A 55 -0.19 -12.22 4.96
N PHE A 56 0.26 -11.12 5.55
CA PHE A 56 0.06 -10.88 6.97
C PHE A 56 -1.38 -10.44 7.23
N ASP A 57 -1.89 -10.78 8.42
CA ASP A 57 -3.19 -10.35 8.88
C ASP A 57 -3.29 -8.80 8.80
N PRO A 58 -4.31 -8.24 8.12
CA PRO A 58 -4.50 -6.80 8.00
C PRO A 58 -4.64 -6.09 9.36
N PHE A 59 -5.18 -6.76 10.37
CA PHE A 59 -5.32 -6.21 11.72
C PHE A 59 -4.00 -6.09 12.50
N LEU A 60 -2.88 -6.56 11.93
CA LEU A 60 -1.55 -6.22 12.45
C LEU A 60 -1.15 -4.77 12.11
N LEU A 61 -1.83 -4.09 11.19
CA LEU A 61 -1.67 -2.65 11.01
C LEU A 61 -2.42 -1.91 12.12
N ARG A 62 -1.73 -1.01 12.81
CA ARG A 62 -2.32 -0.24 13.92
C ARG A 62 -3.51 0.58 13.42
N ASP A 63 -4.55 0.70 14.24
CA ASP A 63 -5.82 1.40 13.98
C ASP A 63 -6.68 0.81 12.83
N MET A 64 -6.31 -0.35 12.26
CA MET A 64 -7.12 -1.00 11.23
C MET A 64 -8.54 -1.32 11.73
N ASP A 65 -8.68 -1.74 12.98
CA ASP A 65 -9.96 -2.01 13.63
C ASP A 65 -10.84 -0.75 13.71
N ARG A 66 -10.25 0.39 14.09
CA ARG A 66 -10.95 1.69 14.16
C ARG A 66 -11.34 2.19 12.76
N ALA A 67 -10.46 2.00 11.77
CA ALA A 67 -10.74 2.34 10.38
C ALA A 67 -11.95 1.55 9.85
N VAL A 68 -11.94 0.23 10.04
CA VAL A 68 -13.04 -0.67 9.64
C VAL A 68 -14.34 -0.27 10.34
N GLU A 69 -14.32 -0.03 11.64
CA GLU A 69 -15.52 0.36 12.41
C GLU A 69 -16.13 1.66 11.89
N ARG A 70 -15.29 2.70 11.65
CA ARG A 70 -15.77 4.00 11.16
C ARG A 70 -16.32 3.92 9.73
N ILE A 71 -15.66 3.16 8.86
CA ILE A 71 -16.11 3.00 7.47
C ILE A 71 -17.43 2.23 7.43
N ARG A 72 -17.58 1.15 8.20
CA ARG A 72 -18.84 0.41 8.30
C ARG A 72 -19.98 1.28 8.81
N LEU A 73 -19.72 2.10 9.83
CA LEU A 73 -20.70 3.05 10.33
C LEU A 73 -21.14 4.05 9.23
N ALA A 74 -20.22 4.56 8.43
CA ALA A 74 -20.55 5.44 7.32
C ALA A 74 -21.41 4.74 6.26
N MET A 75 -21.08 3.49 5.93
CA MET A 75 -21.86 2.68 4.98
C MET A 75 -23.27 2.41 5.49
N GLU A 76 -23.43 2.01 6.75
CA GLU A 76 -24.71 1.71 7.39
C GLU A 76 -25.61 2.95 7.50
N SER A 77 -25.03 4.13 7.75
CA SER A 77 -25.76 5.40 7.86
C SER A 77 -25.96 6.09 6.50
N GLY A 78 -25.38 5.56 5.42
CA GLY A 78 -25.49 6.15 4.07
C GLY A 78 -24.71 7.46 3.91
N GLU A 79 -23.72 7.71 4.77
CA GLU A 79 -22.88 8.88 4.65
C GLU A 79 -22.15 8.90 3.29
N LEU A 80 -21.95 10.10 2.74
CA LEU A 80 -21.11 10.23 1.56
C LEU A 80 -19.63 10.13 1.95
N ILE A 81 -18.99 9.09 1.44
CA ILE A 81 -17.57 8.79 1.64
C ILE A 81 -16.76 9.35 0.47
N VAL A 82 -15.63 10.00 0.75
CA VAL A 82 -14.65 10.39 -0.26
C VAL A 82 -13.40 9.53 -0.11
N VAL A 83 -13.01 8.83 -1.18
CA VAL A 83 -11.65 8.27 -1.32
C VAL A 83 -10.76 9.37 -1.88
N TYR A 84 -9.88 9.91 -1.05
CA TYR A 84 -8.98 11.00 -1.39
C TYR A 84 -7.58 10.45 -1.66
N GLY A 85 -7.18 10.40 -2.92
CA GLY A 85 -5.91 9.82 -3.35
C GLY A 85 -4.82 10.84 -3.63
N ASP A 86 -3.73 10.33 -4.22
CA ASP A 86 -2.68 11.14 -4.84
C ASP A 86 -2.66 10.94 -6.35
N TYR A 87 -1.95 11.81 -7.06
CA TYR A 87 -1.90 11.88 -8.53
C TYR A 87 -0.87 10.95 -9.18
N ASP A 88 -0.02 10.30 -8.41
CA ASP A 88 0.96 9.35 -8.96
C ASP A 88 0.35 7.96 -9.19
N CYS A 89 1.15 7.00 -9.64
CA CYS A 89 0.64 5.69 -9.99
C CYS A 89 0.15 4.90 -8.76
N ASP A 90 0.83 5.03 -7.60
CA ASP A 90 0.41 4.36 -6.37
C ASP A 90 -0.88 4.98 -5.83
N GLY A 91 -0.96 6.31 -5.77
CA GLY A 91 -2.17 7.02 -5.35
C GLY A 91 -3.39 6.76 -6.25
N VAL A 92 -3.19 6.75 -7.58
CA VAL A 92 -4.27 6.45 -8.55
C VAL A 92 -4.74 5.01 -8.41
N THR A 93 -3.83 4.04 -8.30
CA THR A 93 -4.22 2.63 -8.14
C THR A 93 -4.84 2.35 -6.78
N SER A 94 -4.38 3.00 -5.71
CA SER A 94 -4.97 2.97 -4.38
C SER A 94 -6.41 3.49 -4.40
N THR A 95 -6.61 4.63 -5.06
CA THR A 95 -7.94 5.25 -5.24
C THR A 95 -8.87 4.34 -6.01
N ALA A 96 -8.41 3.81 -7.16
CA ALA A 96 -9.20 2.92 -8.00
C ALA A 96 -9.59 1.64 -7.28
N LEU A 97 -8.68 1.06 -6.49
CA LEU A 97 -8.91 -0.15 -5.73
C LEU A 97 -10.00 0.07 -4.66
N LEU A 98 -9.78 1.06 -3.78
CA LEU A 98 -10.70 1.29 -2.66
C LEU A 98 -12.06 1.81 -3.13
N TYR A 99 -12.08 2.71 -4.12
CA TYR A 99 -13.32 3.20 -4.73
C TYR A 99 -14.14 2.07 -5.35
N SER A 100 -13.50 1.22 -6.18
CA SER A 100 -14.19 0.10 -6.83
C SER A 100 -14.76 -0.90 -5.82
N TYR A 101 -14.05 -1.15 -4.73
CA TYR A 101 -14.53 -1.99 -3.65
C TYR A 101 -15.77 -1.38 -2.97
N LEU A 102 -15.67 -0.13 -2.51
CA LEU A 102 -16.77 0.54 -1.82
C LEU A 102 -18.00 0.70 -2.71
N GLU A 103 -17.81 0.99 -4.01
CA GLU A 103 -18.91 1.03 -4.98
C GLU A 103 -19.57 -0.36 -5.15
N ALA A 104 -18.77 -1.42 -5.25
CA ALA A 104 -19.27 -2.78 -5.42
C ALA A 104 -20.10 -3.27 -4.23
N VAL A 105 -19.75 -2.86 -3.00
CA VAL A 105 -20.55 -3.19 -1.79
C VAL A 105 -21.71 -2.21 -1.55
N GLY A 106 -21.93 -1.27 -2.47
CA GLY A 106 -23.08 -0.34 -2.43
C GLY A 106 -22.94 0.85 -1.49
N ALA A 107 -21.71 1.22 -1.12
CA ALA A 107 -21.46 2.42 -0.34
C ALA A 107 -21.79 3.69 -1.17
N ASN A 108 -22.21 4.74 -0.48
CA ASN A 108 -22.36 6.06 -1.08
C ASN A 108 -20.98 6.72 -1.17
N VAL A 109 -20.28 6.53 -2.28
CA VAL A 109 -18.85 6.87 -2.42
C VAL A 109 -18.57 7.69 -3.66
N ILE A 110 -17.64 8.63 -3.51
CA ILE A 110 -16.99 9.35 -4.60
C ILE A 110 -15.49 9.31 -4.40
N TYR A 111 -14.72 9.66 -5.41
CA TYR A 111 -13.26 9.82 -5.29
C TYR A 111 -12.84 11.25 -5.60
N TYR A 112 -11.67 11.62 -5.10
CA TYR A 112 -11.00 12.87 -5.40
C TYR A 112 -9.50 12.63 -5.53
N ILE A 113 -8.93 13.14 -6.61
CA ILE A 113 -7.48 13.13 -6.85
C ILE A 113 -7.09 14.58 -7.14
N PRO A 114 -6.18 15.19 -6.35
CA PRO A 114 -5.79 16.58 -6.53
C PRO A 114 -5.04 16.79 -7.85
N ASP A 115 -5.22 17.97 -8.45
CA ASP A 115 -4.46 18.36 -9.62
C ASP A 115 -3.02 18.73 -9.22
N ARG A 116 -2.04 18.04 -9.82
CA ARG A 116 -0.63 18.21 -9.49
C ARG A 116 -0.11 19.64 -9.64
N GLU A 117 -0.59 20.36 -10.67
CA GLU A 117 -0.09 21.69 -11.00
C GLU A 117 -0.78 22.80 -10.20
N GLN A 118 -2.05 22.60 -9.84
CA GLN A 118 -2.89 23.63 -9.20
C GLN A 118 -2.99 23.44 -7.69
N GLU A 119 -3.06 22.20 -7.20
CA GLU A 119 -3.37 21.87 -5.81
C GLU A 119 -2.18 21.31 -5.04
N GLY A 120 -1.19 20.73 -5.76
CA GLY A 120 -0.02 20.13 -5.13
C GLY A 120 -0.27 18.70 -4.63
N TYR A 121 0.53 18.27 -3.65
CA TYR A 121 0.53 16.91 -3.10
C TYR A 121 -0.37 16.80 -1.86
N GLY A 122 -1.16 15.74 -1.78
CA GLY A 122 -1.91 15.34 -0.60
C GLY A 122 -3.18 16.15 -0.34
N LEU A 123 -3.69 16.07 0.89
CA LEU A 123 -4.88 16.84 1.27
C LEU A 123 -4.61 18.34 1.21
N ASN A 124 -5.63 19.09 0.80
CA ASN A 124 -5.63 20.55 0.89
C ASN A 124 -6.99 21.07 1.40
N THR A 125 -6.96 22.20 2.08
CA THR A 125 -8.14 22.79 2.73
C THR A 125 -9.19 23.25 1.74
N GLU A 126 -8.79 23.74 0.55
CA GLU A 126 -9.70 24.23 -0.50
C GLU A 126 -10.51 23.07 -1.09
N ALA A 127 -9.88 21.91 -1.31
CA ALA A 127 -10.58 20.71 -1.74
C ALA A 127 -11.54 20.18 -0.66
N ILE A 128 -11.12 20.21 0.62
CA ILE A 128 -12.00 19.84 1.74
C ILE A 128 -13.22 20.75 1.80
N ASP A 129 -13.03 22.07 1.70
CA ASP A 129 -14.13 23.04 1.68
C ASP A 129 -15.08 22.82 0.48
N PHE A 130 -14.53 22.56 -0.70
CA PHE A 130 -15.32 22.25 -1.88
C PHE A 130 -16.15 20.98 -1.68
N LEU A 131 -15.54 19.91 -1.21
CA LEU A 131 -16.20 18.63 -0.97
C LEU A 131 -17.28 18.75 0.11
N HIS A 132 -17.03 19.50 1.18
CA HIS A 132 -18.01 19.78 2.22
C HIS A 132 -19.21 20.56 1.69
N ASN A 133 -18.95 21.72 1.07
CA ASN A 133 -20.00 22.66 0.68
C ASN A 133 -20.83 22.18 -0.49
N VAL A 134 -20.21 21.48 -1.46
CA VAL A 134 -20.87 21.05 -2.71
C VAL A 134 -21.44 19.66 -2.63
N ARG A 135 -20.84 18.78 -1.83
CA ARG A 135 -21.19 17.37 -1.76
C ARG A 135 -21.78 16.93 -0.42
N GLY A 136 -21.49 17.63 0.68
CA GLY A 136 -21.99 17.27 2.00
C GLY A 136 -21.38 15.97 2.52
N ILE A 137 -20.07 15.81 2.38
CA ILE A 137 -19.35 14.59 2.78
C ILE A 137 -19.32 14.42 4.29
N GLY A 138 -19.38 13.16 4.78
CA GLY A 138 -19.26 12.82 6.19
C GLY A 138 -17.93 12.15 6.55
N LEU A 139 -17.29 11.50 5.58
CA LEU A 139 -16.04 10.78 5.80
C LEU A 139 -15.06 10.98 4.63
N ILE A 140 -13.82 11.27 4.95
CA ILE A 140 -12.69 11.19 4.02
C ILE A 140 -11.85 9.96 4.38
N ILE A 141 -11.56 9.12 3.39
CA ILE A 141 -10.55 8.08 3.51
C ILE A 141 -9.40 8.47 2.60
N THR A 142 -8.25 8.81 3.18
CA THR A 142 -7.06 9.08 2.37
C THR A 142 -6.38 7.79 1.97
N VAL A 143 -5.84 7.74 0.76
CA VAL A 143 -5.03 6.62 0.27
C VAL A 143 -3.74 7.15 -0.31
N ASP A 144 -2.61 6.58 0.13
CA ASP A 144 -1.26 6.97 -0.29
C ASP A 144 -0.88 8.42 0.09
N ASN A 145 -1.57 8.99 1.05
CA ASN A 145 -1.28 10.31 1.62
C ASN A 145 -1.97 10.50 2.97
N GLY A 146 -1.67 11.59 3.65
CA GLY A 146 -2.43 12.03 4.81
C GLY A 146 -1.69 11.90 6.15
N VAL A 147 -0.68 11.04 6.29
CA VAL A 147 0.03 10.85 7.57
C VAL A 147 0.72 12.12 8.10
N SER A 148 0.99 13.07 7.22
CA SER A 148 1.60 14.36 7.55
C SER A 148 0.64 15.56 7.49
N ALA A 149 -0.64 15.35 7.17
CA ALA A 149 -1.66 16.36 6.90
C ALA A 149 -2.36 16.84 8.18
N HIS A 150 -1.60 17.39 9.14
CA HIS A 150 -2.13 17.78 10.46
C HIS A 150 -3.13 18.93 10.40
N GLU A 151 -2.82 19.97 9.62
CA GLU A 151 -3.64 21.18 9.52
C GLU A 151 -4.92 20.91 8.74
N GLU A 152 -4.79 20.14 7.65
CA GLU A 152 -5.89 19.79 6.77
C GLU A 152 -6.89 18.86 7.48
N ILE A 153 -6.40 17.89 8.26
CA ILE A 153 -7.26 16.99 9.04
C ILE A 153 -7.92 17.77 10.20
N ALA A 154 -7.22 18.66 10.87
CA ALA A 154 -7.83 19.53 11.88
C ALA A 154 -8.90 20.44 11.27
N HIS A 155 -8.69 20.92 10.04
CA HIS A 155 -9.70 21.68 9.30
C HIS A 155 -10.94 20.82 8.99
N ALA A 156 -10.77 19.60 8.46
CA ALA A 156 -11.87 18.67 8.22
C ALA A 156 -12.68 18.38 9.48
N ASN A 157 -11.98 18.11 10.60
CA ASN A 157 -12.62 17.91 11.91
C ASN A 157 -13.46 19.12 12.35
N SER A 158 -12.98 20.35 12.08
CA SER A 158 -13.72 21.58 12.42
C SER A 158 -15.03 21.74 11.64
N LEU A 159 -15.13 21.10 10.48
CA LEU A 159 -16.31 21.05 9.63
C LEU A 159 -17.23 19.84 9.96
N GLY A 160 -16.85 19.02 10.94
CA GLY A 160 -17.59 17.81 11.30
C GLY A 160 -17.39 16.64 10.35
N ILE A 161 -16.29 16.64 9.58
CA ILE A 161 -15.91 15.56 8.68
C ILE A 161 -14.87 14.69 9.39
N ASP A 162 -15.16 13.40 9.52
CA ASP A 162 -14.20 12.44 10.03
C ASP A 162 -13.17 12.06 8.96
N VAL A 163 -11.93 11.75 9.39
CA VAL A 163 -10.87 11.32 8.49
C VAL A 163 -10.30 9.98 8.95
N VAL A 164 -10.19 9.05 8.02
CA VAL A 164 -9.42 7.80 8.13
C VAL A 164 -8.23 7.91 7.21
N VAL A 165 -7.03 7.85 7.76
CA VAL A 165 -5.79 7.91 6.99
C VAL A 165 -5.32 6.50 6.68
N THR A 166 -5.06 6.20 5.40
CA THR A 166 -4.26 5.05 4.97
C THR A 166 -3.06 5.55 4.16
N ASP A 167 -1.87 5.28 4.67
CA ASP A 167 -0.64 5.83 4.12
C ASP A 167 0.52 4.85 4.36
N HIS A 168 1.64 5.07 3.68
CA HIS A 168 2.87 4.29 3.85
C HIS A 168 4.12 5.18 3.97
N HIS A 169 3.95 6.49 3.92
CA HIS A 169 5.05 7.44 4.09
C HIS A 169 5.51 7.51 5.55
N GLN A 170 6.72 8.04 5.76
CA GLN A 170 7.25 8.21 7.11
C GLN A 170 6.44 9.25 7.89
N PRO A 171 5.80 8.88 9.01
CA PRO A 171 5.08 9.84 9.83
C PRO A 171 6.03 10.82 10.50
N ARG A 172 5.51 12.00 10.86
CA ARG A 172 6.21 12.96 11.73
C ARG A 172 6.28 12.43 13.17
N GLU A 173 6.88 13.19 14.08
CA GLU A 173 6.94 12.85 15.52
C GLU A 173 5.55 12.64 16.13
N THR A 174 4.56 13.39 15.64
CA THR A 174 3.15 13.27 16.03
C THR A 174 2.32 12.84 14.85
N LEU A 175 1.24 12.13 15.11
CA LEU A 175 0.24 11.75 14.11
C LEU A 175 -0.85 12.83 14.03
N PRO A 176 -1.52 12.99 12.86
CA PRO A 176 -2.68 13.87 12.75
C PRO A 176 -3.85 13.35 13.61
N ASP A 177 -4.74 14.26 14.02
CA ASP A 177 -5.92 13.96 14.83
C ASP A 177 -7.05 13.35 13.97
N ALA A 178 -6.77 12.23 13.33
CA ALA A 178 -7.72 11.44 12.54
C ALA A 178 -8.41 10.38 13.40
N VAL A 179 -9.58 9.90 12.95
CA VAL A 179 -10.28 8.78 13.61
C VAL A 179 -9.40 7.54 13.65
N ALA A 180 -8.70 7.27 12.57
CA ALA A 180 -7.72 6.19 12.48
C ALA A 180 -6.55 6.62 11.57
N VAL A 181 -5.34 6.16 11.89
CA VAL A 181 -4.15 6.33 11.04
C VAL A 181 -3.53 4.96 10.79
N VAL A 182 -3.82 4.38 9.67
CA VAL A 182 -3.31 3.07 9.26
C VAL A 182 -2.05 3.27 8.43
N ASP A 183 -0.90 3.10 9.07
CA ASP A 183 0.40 3.25 8.43
C ASP A 183 1.41 2.25 9.03
N PRO A 184 2.08 1.43 8.21
CA PRO A 184 3.06 0.45 8.68
C PRO A 184 4.29 1.11 9.32
N HIS A 185 4.64 2.35 8.96
CA HIS A 185 5.82 3.05 9.47
C HIS A 185 5.63 3.73 10.83
N ARG A 186 4.43 3.72 11.37
CA ARG A 186 4.20 4.18 12.74
C ARG A 186 5.08 3.41 13.74
N SER A 187 5.64 4.10 14.69
CA SER A 187 6.51 3.51 15.71
C SER A 187 5.81 2.47 16.61
N ASP A 188 4.48 2.61 16.77
CA ASP A 188 3.63 1.71 17.57
C ASP A 188 2.91 0.63 16.73
N CYS A 189 3.17 0.56 15.43
CA CYS A 189 2.55 -0.42 14.55
C CYS A 189 3.23 -1.80 14.74
N PRO A 190 2.47 -2.85 15.12
CA PRO A 190 3.03 -4.18 15.35
C PRO A 190 3.29 -5.00 14.09
N SER A 191 2.86 -4.53 12.91
CA SER A 191 3.07 -5.26 11.66
C SER A 191 4.54 -5.62 11.45
N PRO A 192 4.87 -6.88 11.16
CA PRO A 192 6.25 -7.30 10.92
C PRO A 192 6.79 -6.82 9.57
N PHE A 193 5.92 -6.45 8.64
CA PHE A 193 6.28 -5.92 7.33
C PHE A 193 5.93 -4.43 7.22
N LYS A 194 6.94 -3.64 6.93
CA LYS A 194 6.83 -2.16 6.85
C LYS A 194 6.85 -1.64 5.41
N GLY A 195 7.16 -2.51 4.46
CA GLY A 195 7.41 -2.11 3.08
C GLY A 195 6.18 -2.17 2.16
N LEU A 196 4.96 -2.03 2.70
CA LEU A 196 3.78 -1.88 1.85
C LEU A 196 3.82 -0.54 1.10
N SER A 197 3.31 -0.52 -0.13
CA SER A 197 2.97 0.70 -0.87
C SER A 197 1.62 1.25 -0.40
N GLY A 198 1.24 2.45 -0.86
CA GLY A 198 -0.08 3.01 -0.58
C GLY A 198 -1.21 2.08 -1.03
N VAL A 199 -1.12 1.52 -2.25
CA VAL A 199 -2.09 0.53 -2.72
C VAL A 199 -2.05 -0.77 -1.92
N GLY A 200 -0.89 -1.15 -1.39
CA GLY A 200 -0.76 -2.29 -0.49
C GLY A 200 -1.50 -2.07 0.84
N VAL A 201 -1.46 -0.86 1.40
CA VAL A 201 -2.23 -0.50 2.60
C VAL A 201 -3.73 -0.44 2.30
N ALA A 202 -4.14 0.16 1.16
CA ALA A 202 -5.52 0.17 0.70
C ALA A 202 -6.06 -1.26 0.48
N PHE A 203 -5.26 -2.16 -0.10
CA PHE A 203 -5.59 -3.57 -0.24
C PHE A 203 -5.83 -4.25 1.11
N LYS A 204 -4.96 -4.00 2.10
CA LYS A 204 -5.15 -4.51 3.47
C LYS A 204 -6.44 -3.99 4.12
N LEU A 205 -6.80 -2.74 3.87
CA LEU A 205 -8.06 -2.18 4.35
C LEU A 205 -9.26 -2.92 3.73
N VAL A 206 -9.22 -3.21 2.43
CA VAL A 206 -10.28 -3.99 1.76
C VAL A 206 -10.38 -5.39 2.36
N CYS A 207 -9.26 -6.09 2.55
CA CYS A 207 -9.27 -7.41 3.22
C CYS A 207 -9.88 -7.35 4.62
N ALA A 208 -9.57 -6.30 5.40
CA ALA A 208 -10.13 -6.11 6.73
C ALA A 208 -11.64 -5.82 6.72
N LEU A 209 -12.13 -5.06 5.73
CA LEU A 209 -13.55 -4.78 5.55
C LEU A 209 -14.34 -6.02 5.16
N GLU A 210 -13.79 -6.89 4.30
CA GLU A 210 -14.40 -8.17 3.93
C GLU A 210 -14.27 -9.23 5.02
N GLY A 211 -13.25 -9.15 5.87
CA GLY A 211 -12.89 -10.21 6.81
C GLY A 211 -12.18 -11.38 6.13
N ASP A 212 -11.48 -11.09 5.03
CA ASP A 212 -10.76 -12.04 4.17
C ASP A 212 -9.26 -12.04 4.50
N ASP A 213 -8.58 -13.15 4.31
CA ASP A 213 -7.13 -13.27 4.50
C ASP A 213 -6.31 -12.66 3.34
N GLY A 214 -6.98 -12.17 2.31
CA GLY A 214 -6.45 -11.48 1.16
C GLY A 214 -6.36 -12.30 -0.12
N TYR A 215 -6.54 -13.61 -0.07
CA TYR A 215 -6.38 -14.45 -1.26
C TYR A 215 -7.53 -14.28 -2.25
N GLU A 216 -8.78 -14.16 -1.78
CA GLU A 216 -9.91 -13.86 -2.63
C GLU A 216 -9.83 -12.43 -3.19
N MET A 217 -9.42 -11.47 -2.37
CA MET A 217 -9.28 -10.09 -2.80
C MET A 217 -8.15 -9.87 -3.84
N ILE A 218 -7.13 -10.73 -3.86
CA ILE A 218 -6.12 -10.72 -4.93
C ILE A 218 -6.76 -10.97 -6.30
N GLU A 219 -7.70 -11.90 -6.40
CA GLU A 219 -8.37 -12.20 -7.68
C GLU A 219 -9.12 -10.98 -8.24
N HIS A 220 -9.61 -10.11 -7.35
CA HIS A 220 -10.37 -8.92 -7.72
C HIS A 220 -9.50 -7.65 -7.92
N TYR A 221 -8.44 -7.49 -7.13
CA TYR A 221 -7.68 -6.22 -7.05
C TYR A 221 -6.17 -6.39 -7.16
N GLY A 222 -5.68 -7.61 -7.37
CA GLY A 222 -4.25 -7.90 -7.44
C GLY A 222 -3.53 -7.18 -8.58
N ASP A 223 -4.21 -6.94 -9.70
CA ASP A 223 -3.69 -6.16 -10.82
C ASP A 223 -3.35 -4.72 -10.41
N LEU A 224 -4.27 -4.03 -9.73
CA LEU A 224 -4.04 -2.67 -9.22
C LEU A 224 -2.96 -2.66 -8.13
N ALA A 225 -3.02 -3.62 -7.19
CA ALA A 225 -2.05 -3.73 -6.11
C ALA A 225 -0.62 -3.97 -6.64
N ALA A 226 -0.46 -4.81 -7.68
CA ALA A 226 0.82 -5.03 -8.32
C ALA A 226 1.33 -3.78 -9.04
N LEU A 227 0.47 -3.10 -9.77
CA LEU A 227 0.83 -1.93 -10.57
C LEU A 227 1.40 -0.80 -9.69
N GLY A 228 0.68 -0.38 -8.64
CA GLY A 228 1.15 0.66 -7.73
C GLY A 228 2.41 0.23 -6.96
N THR A 229 2.43 -1.00 -6.42
CA THR A 229 3.61 -1.53 -5.70
C THR A 229 4.89 -1.53 -6.55
N ILE A 230 4.78 -1.87 -7.85
CA ILE A 230 5.92 -1.85 -8.78
C ILE A 230 6.30 -0.41 -9.13
N ALA A 231 5.32 0.46 -9.38
CA ALA A 231 5.55 1.83 -9.78
C ALA A 231 6.24 2.64 -8.68
N ASP A 232 5.88 2.41 -7.42
CA ASP A 232 6.51 3.03 -6.25
C ASP A 232 7.85 2.38 -5.84
N VAL A 233 8.31 1.41 -6.62
CA VAL A 233 9.63 0.76 -6.45
C VAL A 233 9.78 0.09 -5.07
N MET A 234 8.69 -0.42 -4.51
CA MET A 234 8.69 -1.06 -3.20
C MET A 234 9.46 -2.39 -3.19
N PRO A 235 10.04 -2.80 -2.05
CA PRO A 235 10.75 -4.07 -1.96
C PRO A 235 9.80 -5.25 -2.19
N LEU A 236 10.13 -6.11 -3.18
CA LEU A 236 9.33 -7.27 -3.55
C LEU A 236 9.59 -8.46 -2.63
N THR A 237 9.24 -8.30 -1.36
CA THR A 237 9.32 -9.31 -0.31
C THR A 237 7.97 -9.45 0.40
N HIS A 238 7.72 -10.55 1.11
CA HIS A 238 6.50 -10.78 1.90
C HIS A 238 5.21 -10.49 1.09
N ASP A 239 4.31 -9.67 1.66
CA ASP A 239 3.03 -9.30 1.01
C ASP A 239 3.21 -8.75 -0.40
N ASN A 240 4.16 -7.82 -0.59
CA ASN A 240 4.40 -7.21 -1.90
C ASN A 240 4.77 -8.24 -2.97
N ARG A 241 5.56 -9.26 -2.58
CA ARG A 241 5.91 -10.32 -3.51
C ARG A 241 4.69 -11.14 -3.91
N THR A 242 3.84 -11.49 -2.95
CA THR A 242 2.59 -12.21 -3.20
C THR A 242 1.67 -11.40 -4.12
N LEU A 243 1.42 -10.13 -3.77
CA LEU A 243 0.58 -9.23 -4.56
C LEU A 243 1.11 -9.07 -5.99
N VAL A 244 2.41 -8.81 -6.15
CA VAL A 244 3.02 -8.59 -7.47
C VAL A 244 3.04 -9.89 -8.29
N ARG A 245 3.33 -11.04 -7.68
CA ARG A 245 3.35 -12.32 -8.40
C ARG A 245 2.01 -12.65 -9.03
N HIS A 246 0.95 -12.61 -8.23
CA HIS A 246 -0.41 -12.87 -8.71
C HIS A 246 -0.96 -11.74 -9.58
N GLY A 247 -0.68 -10.50 -9.19
CA GLY A 247 -1.16 -9.34 -9.93
C GLY A 247 -0.58 -9.24 -11.34
N LEU A 248 0.66 -9.66 -11.57
CA LEU A 248 1.25 -9.70 -12.92
C LEU A 248 0.53 -10.70 -13.83
N GLU A 249 0.04 -11.82 -13.30
CA GLU A 249 -0.77 -12.77 -14.05
C GLU A 249 -2.12 -12.15 -14.42
N LEU A 250 -2.75 -11.44 -13.48
CA LEU A 250 -4.01 -10.72 -13.72
C LEU A 250 -3.86 -9.54 -14.69
N LEU A 251 -2.74 -8.81 -14.64
CA LEU A 251 -2.45 -7.71 -15.56
C LEU A 251 -2.38 -8.16 -17.02
N ALA A 252 -1.93 -9.39 -17.28
CA ALA A 252 -1.80 -9.92 -18.64
C ALA A 252 -3.17 -10.03 -19.35
N ASP A 253 -4.26 -10.23 -18.60
CA ASP A 253 -5.61 -10.41 -19.10
C ASP A 253 -6.61 -9.42 -18.46
N SER A 254 -6.14 -8.28 -17.93
CA SER A 254 -6.98 -7.30 -17.24
C SER A 254 -8.02 -6.72 -18.20
N ALA A 255 -9.28 -6.72 -17.76
CA ALA A 255 -10.40 -6.10 -18.46
C ALA A 255 -10.62 -4.63 -18.05
N ARG A 256 -9.78 -4.07 -17.19
CA ARG A 256 -9.92 -2.68 -16.71
C ARG A 256 -9.54 -1.69 -17.81
N PRO A 257 -10.37 -0.66 -18.09
CA PRO A 257 -10.10 0.27 -19.17
C PRO A 257 -8.81 1.10 -19.02
N GLY A 258 -8.30 1.20 -17.79
CA GLY A 258 -7.08 1.97 -17.49
C GLY A 258 -5.78 1.15 -17.55
N ILE A 259 -5.88 -0.16 -17.72
CA ILE A 259 -4.77 -1.11 -17.82
C ILE A 259 -4.69 -1.67 -19.23
#